data_2915ff8454a0091d1a5362ad6ffc6a36
#
_entry.id   2915ff8454a0091d1a5362ad6ffc6a36
#
_cell.length_a   1.000
_cell.length_b   1.000
_cell.length_c   1.000
_cell.angle_alpha   90.00
_cell.angle_beta   90.00
_cell.angle_gamma   90.00
#
_symmetry.space_group_name_H-M   'P 1'
#
loop_
_entity.id
_entity.type
_entity.pdbx_description
1 polymer ?
#
loop_
_entity_poly.entity_id
_entity_poly.type
_entity_poly.pdbx_seq_one_letter_code
_entity_poly.pdbx_strand_id
1 'polypeptide(L)'
;MNQKGPQAALLAALHAIRGAGRKMPVNLVLVAEGEEEIGSPHIVQLAHRPEVTTALRRSVGVFMPSAQQDLDGVVTVSLGAKGVVELELVASGEKWGRGPGKDIHSSLKAMVDSPAWRLVKALDTLVSADGNTVTIAGYPTPRPISEAERAMVAEGAKRRSEANAKKQYSVQHWIDDLPWQRANEGLVSQPTVNIQGLVGGYTGPVARPYCRIARWRRSTFGWCPA
;
A
#
# COMPACT_ATOMS: atom_id res chain seq x y z
N MET A 1 11.81 -6.42 13.02
CA MET A 1 11.51 -5.52 14.18
C MET A 1 11.04 -4.21 13.62
N ASN A 2 9.78 -4.25 13.14
CA ASN A 2 9.21 -3.14 12.40
C ASN A 2 9.02 -1.92 13.33
N GLN A 3 9.42 -0.74 12.85
CA GLN A 3 9.35 0.59 13.45
C GLN A 3 10.02 0.80 14.84
N LYS A 4 10.26 -0.21 15.65
CA LYS A 4 10.91 -0.03 16.98
C LYS A 4 12.34 0.47 16.88
N GLY A 5 13.09 0.03 15.86
CA GLY A 5 14.46 0.51 15.61
C GLY A 5 14.49 2.01 15.30
N PRO A 6 13.76 2.49 14.28
CA PRO A 6 13.66 3.92 13.97
C PRO A 6 13.16 4.78 15.14
N GLN A 7 12.18 4.30 15.91
CA GLN A 7 11.70 4.98 17.11
C GLN A 7 12.78 5.09 18.18
N ALA A 8 13.52 4.01 18.43
CA ALA A 8 14.65 4.02 19.38
C ALA A 8 15.75 4.98 18.92
N ALA A 9 16.05 5.02 17.61
CA ALA A 9 17.02 5.96 17.05
C ALA A 9 16.57 7.43 17.23
N LEU A 10 15.29 7.74 17.04
CA LEU A 10 14.74 9.06 17.35
C LEU A 10 14.95 9.43 18.82
N LEU A 11 14.58 8.54 19.74
CA LEU A 11 14.74 8.77 21.17
C LEU A 11 16.22 8.97 21.53
N ALA A 12 17.14 8.17 20.98
CA ALA A 12 18.57 8.33 21.17
C ALA A 12 19.07 9.70 20.67
N ALA A 13 18.60 10.15 19.51
CA ALA A 13 18.93 11.48 18.97
C ALA A 13 18.46 12.61 19.90
N LEU A 14 17.23 12.53 20.43
CA LEU A 14 16.70 13.49 21.40
C LEU A 14 17.54 13.50 22.70
N HIS A 15 17.91 12.34 23.21
CA HIS A 15 18.80 12.23 24.36
C HIS A 15 20.18 12.81 24.08
N ALA A 16 20.76 12.58 22.91
CA ALA A 16 22.05 13.14 22.53
C ALA A 16 22.03 14.67 22.46
N ILE A 17 20.99 15.26 21.87
CA ILE A 17 20.81 16.72 21.82
C ILE A 17 20.76 17.30 23.24
N ARG A 18 19.97 16.70 24.12
CA ARG A 18 19.86 17.12 25.52
C ARG A 18 21.19 16.92 26.28
N GLY A 19 21.83 15.77 26.10
CA GLY A 19 23.12 15.45 26.75
C GLY A 19 24.26 16.38 26.34
N ALA A 20 24.20 16.92 25.11
CA ALA A 20 25.14 17.94 24.63
C ALA A 20 24.81 19.37 25.14
N GLY A 21 23.84 19.52 26.06
CA GLY A 21 23.41 20.80 26.58
C GLY A 21 22.66 21.70 25.57
N ARG A 22 22.27 21.14 24.42
CA ARG A 22 21.56 21.88 23.39
C ARG A 22 20.07 21.90 23.66
N LYS A 23 19.44 23.01 23.32
CA LYS A 23 17.98 23.14 23.33
C LYS A 23 17.42 22.73 21.96
N MET A 24 16.30 22.03 21.98
CA MET A 24 15.53 21.80 20.76
C MET A 24 15.01 23.13 20.20
N PRO A 25 15.22 23.41 18.91
CA PRO A 25 14.72 24.65 18.31
C PRO A 25 13.21 24.62 18.03
N VAL A 26 12.54 23.51 18.33
CA VAL A 26 11.10 23.27 18.10
C VAL A 26 10.47 22.61 19.32
N ASN A 27 9.18 22.79 19.48
CA ASN A 27 8.37 22.02 20.42
C ASN A 27 7.97 20.70 19.76
N LEU A 28 8.07 19.60 20.50
CA LEU A 28 7.67 18.28 20.03
C LEU A 28 6.34 17.86 20.65
N VAL A 29 5.45 17.37 19.81
CA VAL A 29 4.27 16.62 20.22
C VAL A 29 4.47 15.19 19.78
N LEU A 30 4.58 14.26 20.72
CA LEU A 30 4.71 12.83 20.43
C LEU A 30 3.33 12.18 20.46
N VAL A 31 2.93 11.64 19.33
CA VAL A 31 1.76 10.76 19.21
C VAL A 31 2.26 9.38 18.84
N ALA A 32 2.02 8.39 19.68
CA ALA A 32 2.48 7.03 19.47
C ALA A 32 1.31 6.05 19.62
N GLU A 33 1.29 5.04 18.76
CA GLU A 33 0.33 3.95 18.80
C GLU A 33 1.04 2.61 18.57
N GLY A 34 0.39 1.50 18.92
CA GLY A 34 0.96 0.16 18.79
C GLY A 34 0.20 -0.75 17.81
N GLU A 35 -0.69 -0.20 16.99
CA GLU A 35 -1.65 -0.96 16.18
C GLU A 35 -1.47 -0.76 14.66
N GLU A 36 -0.39 -0.12 14.22
CA GLU A 36 -0.19 0.22 12.81
C GLU A 36 -0.26 -1.02 11.91
N GLU A 37 0.34 -2.14 12.33
CA GLU A 37 0.39 -3.39 11.54
C GLU A 37 -0.97 -4.12 11.44
N ILE A 38 -1.97 -3.68 12.16
CA ILE A 38 -3.35 -4.17 12.08
C ILE A 38 -4.32 -3.11 11.54
N GLY A 39 -3.79 -2.03 10.93
CA GLY A 39 -4.56 -0.97 10.30
C GLY A 39 -4.98 0.17 11.23
N SER A 40 -4.32 0.34 12.36
CA SER A 40 -4.51 1.48 13.28
C SER A 40 -5.98 1.74 13.66
N PRO A 41 -6.75 0.76 14.13
CA PRO A 41 -8.20 0.89 14.32
C PRO A 41 -8.59 2.01 15.31
N HIS A 42 -7.68 2.42 16.20
CA HIS A 42 -7.96 3.42 17.23
C HIS A 42 -7.22 4.76 17.04
N ILE A 43 -6.34 4.90 16.04
CA ILE A 43 -5.59 6.15 15.83
C ILE A 43 -6.49 7.36 15.59
N VAL A 44 -7.62 7.16 14.91
CA VAL A 44 -8.60 8.22 14.63
C VAL A 44 -9.20 8.75 15.93
N GLN A 45 -9.52 7.86 16.89
CA GLN A 45 -10.05 8.25 18.20
C GLN A 45 -9.00 9.05 18.98
N LEU A 46 -7.73 8.63 18.94
CA LEU A 46 -6.63 9.38 19.57
C LEU A 46 -6.46 10.76 18.93
N ALA A 47 -6.45 10.83 17.60
CA ALA A 47 -6.25 12.09 16.87
C ALA A 47 -7.39 13.10 17.10
N HIS A 48 -8.60 12.64 17.35
CA HIS A 48 -9.77 13.48 17.62
C HIS A 48 -9.91 13.93 19.08
N ARG A 49 -9.04 13.52 19.98
CA ARG A 49 -9.05 14.08 21.34
C ARG A 49 -8.74 15.58 21.27
N PRO A 50 -9.49 16.43 21.99
CA PRO A 50 -9.36 17.88 21.86
C PRO A 50 -7.93 18.40 22.07
N GLU A 51 -7.22 17.85 23.06
CA GLU A 51 -5.84 18.21 23.37
C GLU A 51 -4.88 17.81 22.24
N VAL A 52 -5.07 16.63 21.63
CA VAL A 52 -4.25 16.13 20.50
C VAL A 52 -4.56 16.95 19.23
N THR A 53 -5.83 17.13 18.90
CA THR A 53 -6.26 17.94 17.76
C THR A 53 -5.72 19.35 17.85
N THR A 54 -5.78 19.97 19.03
CA THR A 54 -5.27 21.33 19.25
C THR A 54 -3.75 21.41 19.03
N ALA A 55 -3.01 20.42 19.54
CA ALA A 55 -1.56 20.36 19.36
C ALA A 55 -1.19 20.13 17.89
N LEU A 56 -1.87 19.20 17.21
CA LEU A 56 -1.61 18.88 15.80
C LEU A 56 -1.90 20.08 14.88
N ARG A 57 -2.98 20.81 15.10
CA ARG A 57 -3.33 22.01 14.32
C ARG A 57 -2.31 23.15 14.45
N ARG A 58 -1.53 23.16 15.53
CA ARG A 58 -0.47 24.15 15.78
C ARG A 58 0.90 23.68 15.26
N SER A 59 1.00 22.43 14.82
CA SER A 59 2.25 21.86 14.31
C SER A 59 2.57 22.43 12.92
N VAL A 60 3.84 22.69 12.68
CA VAL A 60 4.36 23.15 11.38
C VAL A 60 4.66 21.98 10.44
N GLY A 61 4.64 20.76 10.94
CA GLY A 61 4.87 19.54 10.15
C GLY A 61 4.79 18.29 11.00
N VAL A 62 4.80 17.14 10.33
CA VAL A 62 4.80 15.82 10.95
C VAL A 62 6.10 15.12 10.55
N PHE A 63 6.79 14.54 11.52
CA PHE A 63 7.94 13.70 11.31
C PHE A 63 7.62 12.28 11.78
N MET A 64 7.68 11.32 10.86
CA MET A 64 7.47 9.90 11.16
C MET A 64 8.84 9.19 11.15
N PRO A 65 9.31 8.67 12.29
CA PRO A 65 10.58 7.98 12.38
C PRO A 65 10.47 6.55 11.83
N SER A 66 10.32 6.44 10.52
CA SER A 66 10.20 5.17 9.78
C SER A 66 11.35 4.94 8.80
N ALA A 67 12.48 5.60 9.02
CA ALA A 67 13.63 5.50 8.14
C ALA A 67 14.09 4.06 7.94
N GLN A 68 14.30 3.69 6.69
CA GLN A 68 14.87 2.40 6.30
C GLN A 68 16.25 2.63 5.71
N GLN A 69 17.13 1.71 5.99
CA GLN A 69 18.47 1.64 5.39
C GLN A 69 18.46 0.50 4.38
N ASP A 70 18.92 0.77 3.17
CA ASP A 70 19.07 -0.25 2.13
C ASP A 70 20.38 -1.04 2.25
N LEU A 71 20.63 -1.95 1.31
CA LEU A 71 21.84 -2.77 1.29
C LEU A 71 23.12 -1.95 1.02
N ASP A 72 22.99 -0.75 0.49
CA ASP A 72 24.10 0.18 0.26
C ASP A 72 24.36 1.08 1.48
N GLY A 73 23.57 0.92 2.54
CA GLY A 73 23.66 1.74 3.75
C GLY A 73 23.02 3.11 3.61
N VAL A 74 22.31 3.37 2.53
CA VAL A 74 21.66 4.66 2.27
C VAL A 74 20.38 4.78 3.08
N VAL A 75 20.27 5.86 3.85
CA VAL A 75 19.06 6.23 4.58
C VAL A 75 18.22 7.19 3.72
N THR A 76 16.97 6.84 3.48
CA THR A 76 16.04 7.65 2.70
C THR A 76 15.07 8.38 3.61
N VAL A 77 14.89 9.67 3.40
CA VAL A 77 13.82 10.48 3.99
C VAL A 77 12.75 10.71 2.93
N SER A 78 11.54 10.19 3.19
CA SER A 78 10.39 10.40 2.32
C SER A 78 9.70 11.71 2.65
N LEU A 79 9.44 12.55 1.65
CA LEU A 79 8.77 13.84 1.83
C LEU A 79 7.24 13.77 1.70
N GLY A 80 6.71 12.59 1.49
CA GLY A 80 5.28 12.33 1.37
C GLY A 80 5.00 10.85 1.19
N ALA A 81 3.74 10.49 1.13
CA ALA A 81 3.26 9.14 0.89
C ALA A 81 2.07 9.16 -0.07
N LYS A 82 1.90 8.08 -0.82
CA LYS A 82 0.67 7.84 -1.58
C LYS A 82 -0.46 7.49 -0.64
N GLY A 83 -1.67 7.91 -0.96
CA GLY A 83 -2.87 7.45 -0.27
C GLY A 83 -3.16 5.98 -0.54
N VAL A 84 -3.92 5.35 0.35
CA VAL A 84 -4.34 3.96 0.22
C VAL A 84 -5.83 3.85 0.49
N VAL A 85 -6.51 3.01 -0.31
CA VAL A 85 -7.90 2.62 -0.08
C VAL A 85 -7.96 1.09 -0.13
N GLU A 86 -8.50 0.48 0.91
CA GLU A 86 -8.74 -0.96 0.96
C GLU A 86 -10.22 -1.25 0.70
N LEU A 87 -10.49 -2.18 -0.21
CA LEU A 87 -11.84 -2.58 -0.59
C LEU A 87 -11.97 -4.09 -0.56
N GLU A 88 -13.18 -4.57 -0.27
CA GLU A 88 -13.55 -5.97 -0.45
C GLU A 88 -14.61 -6.07 -1.56
N LEU A 89 -14.30 -6.83 -2.60
CA LEU A 89 -15.24 -7.17 -3.66
C LEU A 89 -15.79 -8.58 -3.41
N VAL A 90 -17.11 -8.70 -3.32
CA VAL A 90 -17.79 -9.97 -3.08
C VAL A 90 -18.71 -10.28 -4.23
N ALA A 91 -18.44 -11.36 -4.97
CA ALA A 91 -19.36 -11.91 -5.97
C ALA A 91 -20.18 -13.05 -5.33
N SER A 92 -21.48 -12.84 -5.21
CA SER A 92 -22.45 -13.82 -4.68
C SER A 92 -23.49 -14.13 -5.74
N GLY A 93 -23.71 -15.41 -6.02
CA GLY A 93 -24.74 -15.85 -6.96
C GLY A 93 -26.15 -15.42 -6.54
N GLU A 94 -26.43 -15.48 -5.23
CA GLU A 94 -27.70 -15.04 -4.67
C GLU A 94 -27.92 -13.53 -4.85
N LYS A 95 -26.95 -12.70 -4.44
CA LYS A 95 -27.03 -11.23 -4.58
C LYS A 95 -27.08 -10.78 -6.05
N TRP A 96 -26.40 -11.49 -6.91
CA TRP A 96 -26.40 -11.23 -8.33
C TRP A 96 -27.69 -11.69 -9.01
N GLY A 97 -28.41 -12.67 -8.44
CA GLY A 97 -29.66 -13.23 -8.96
C GLY A 97 -29.47 -14.18 -10.16
N ARG A 98 -28.23 -14.62 -10.48
CA ARG A 98 -27.95 -15.50 -11.63
C ARG A 98 -27.11 -16.70 -11.30
N GLY A 99 -26.39 -16.68 -10.21
CA GLY A 99 -25.55 -17.78 -9.76
C GLY A 99 -26.21 -18.57 -8.64
N PRO A 100 -25.54 -19.61 -8.10
CA PRO A 100 -26.08 -20.43 -7.03
C PRO A 100 -26.15 -19.66 -5.71
N GLY A 101 -27.27 -19.80 -4.99
CA GLY A 101 -27.43 -19.31 -3.62
C GLY A 101 -26.85 -20.25 -2.54
N LYS A 102 -26.44 -21.46 -2.95
CA LYS A 102 -25.79 -22.46 -2.10
C LYS A 102 -24.68 -23.17 -2.86
N ASP A 103 -23.91 -24.00 -2.15
CA ASP A 103 -22.89 -24.82 -2.79
C ASP A 103 -23.55 -25.82 -3.76
N ILE A 104 -23.06 -25.84 -4.99
CA ILE A 104 -23.49 -26.79 -6.03
C ILE A 104 -22.27 -27.47 -6.65
N HIS A 105 -22.48 -28.61 -7.27
CA HIS A 105 -21.42 -29.33 -7.98
C HIS A 105 -20.92 -28.50 -9.18
N SER A 106 -19.61 -28.43 -9.39
CA SER A 106 -18.97 -27.60 -10.43
C SER A 106 -19.35 -28.03 -11.86
N SER A 107 -19.77 -29.27 -12.08
CA SER A 107 -20.26 -29.74 -13.38
C SER A 107 -21.48 -28.95 -13.88
N LEU A 108 -22.25 -28.34 -12.97
CA LEU A 108 -23.41 -27.52 -13.32
C LEU A 108 -23.01 -26.15 -13.90
N LYS A 109 -21.70 -25.87 -14.02
CA LYS A 109 -21.22 -24.59 -14.61
C LYS A 109 -21.77 -24.34 -16.02
N ALA A 110 -22.07 -25.40 -16.79
CA ALA A 110 -22.69 -25.27 -18.10
C ALA A 110 -24.14 -24.74 -18.07
N MET A 111 -24.83 -24.84 -16.93
CA MET A 111 -26.21 -24.44 -16.72
C MET A 111 -26.36 -23.22 -15.80
N VAL A 112 -25.39 -22.95 -14.93
CA VAL A 112 -25.47 -21.95 -13.89
C VAL A 112 -24.26 -21.02 -13.93
N ASP A 113 -24.50 -19.73 -13.83
CA ASP A 113 -23.45 -18.72 -13.79
C ASP A 113 -22.56 -18.89 -12.57
N SER A 114 -21.25 -18.63 -12.72
CA SER A 114 -20.25 -18.79 -11.67
C SER A 114 -19.87 -17.46 -11.03
N PRO A 115 -20.10 -17.28 -9.73
CA PRO A 115 -19.65 -16.10 -9.01
C PRO A 115 -18.13 -15.91 -9.07
N ALA A 116 -17.35 -17.01 -9.07
CA ALA A 116 -15.90 -16.95 -9.18
C ALA A 116 -15.46 -16.31 -10.51
N TRP A 117 -16.00 -16.78 -11.62
CA TRP A 117 -15.73 -16.17 -12.94
C TRP A 117 -16.23 -14.73 -13.02
N ARG A 118 -17.35 -14.41 -12.37
CA ARG A 118 -17.85 -13.03 -12.31
C ARG A 118 -16.85 -12.12 -11.60
N LEU A 119 -16.29 -12.58 -10.49
CA LEU A 119 -15.28 -11.83 -9.74
C LEU A 119 -14.00 -11.63 -10.56
N VAL A 120 -13.47 -12.71 -11.17
CA VAL A 120 -12.27 -12.63 -12.03
C VAL A 120 -12.47 -11.62 -13.15
N LYS A 121 -13.63 -11.66 -13.82
CA LYS A 121 -13.94 -10.70 -14.90
C LYS A 121 -14.14 -9.28 -14.40
N ALA A 122 -14.66 -9.09 -13.20
CA ALA A 122 -14.73 -7.77 -12.58
C ALA A 122 -13.32 -7.22 -12.25
N LEU A 123 -12.43 -8.05 -11.72
CA LEU A 123 -11.04 -7.66 -11.45
C LEU A 123 -10.28 -7.32 -12.74
N ASP A 124 -10.49 -8.08 -13.80
CA ASP A 124 -9.91 -7.86 -15.14
C ASP A 124 -10.25 -6.46 -15.73
N THR A 125 -11.35 -5.85 -15.32
CA THR A 125 -11.72 -4.49 -15.78
C THR A 125 -11.04 -3.35 -15.03
N LEU A 126 -10.31 -3.65 -13.96
CA LEU A 126 -9.68 -2.62 -13.13
C LEU A 126 -8.31 -2.20 -13.66
N VAL A 127 -7.70 -3.05 -14.46
CA VAL A 127 -6.33 -2.87 -14.96
C VAL A 127 -6.24 -3.24 -16.46
N SER A 128 -5.17 -2.80 -17.10
CA SER A 128 -4.79 -3.23 -18.45
C SER A 128 -4.55 -4.73 -18.55
N ALA A 129 -4.45 -5.25 -19.77
CA ALA A 129 -4.28 -6.68 -20.04
C ALA A 129 -3.02 -7.29 -19.39
N ASP A 130 -1.97 -6.49 -19.19
CA ASP A 130 -0.75 -6.85 -18.48
C ASP A 130 -0.85 -6.69 -16.94
N GLY A 131 -1.94 -6.10 -16.43
CA GLY A 131 -2.15 -5.86 -15.00
C GLY A 131 -1.49 -4.60 -14.46
N ASN A 132 -0.79 -3.83 -15.26
CA ASN A 132 0.13 -2.78 -14.82
C ASN A 132 -0.51 -1.39 -14.74
N THR A 133 -1.45 -1.09 -15.63
CA THR A 133 -2.09 0.23 -15.69
C THR A 133 -3.52 0.20 -15.17
N VAL A 134 -3.90 1.17 -14.35
CA VAL A 134 -5.27 1.32 -13.86
C VAL A 134 -6.20 1.78 -14.98
N THR A 135 -7.29 1.03 -15.22
CA THR A 135 -8.27 1.30 -16.30
C THR A 135 -9.68 1.61 -15.77
N ILE A 136 -9.81 1.88 -14.49
CA ILE A 136 -11.10 2.16 -13.85
C ILE A 136 -11.69 3.45 -14.42
N ALA A 137 -12.91 3.37 -14.95
CA ALA A 137 -13.62 4.52 -15.49
C ALA A 137 -13.82 5.61 -14.41
N GLY A 138 -13.45 6.86 -14.73
CA GLY A 138 -13.55 7.97 -13.79
C GLY A 138 -12.43 8.00 -12.73
N TYR A 139 -11.45 7.12 -12.82
CA TYR A 139 -10.29 7.19 -11.94
C TYR A 139 -9.52 8.50 -12.20
N PRO A 140 -9.16 9.25 -11.15
CA PRO A 140 -8.45 10.51 -11.33
C PRO A 140 -7.11 10.31 -12.02
N THR A 141 -6.82 11.13 -13.03
CA THR A 141 -5.49 11.16 -13.63
C THR A 141 -4.48 11.64 -12.59
N PRO A 142 -3.41 10.88 -12.34
CA PRO A 142 -2.37 11.33 -11.42
C PRO A 142 -1.75 12.63 -11.93
N ARG A 143 -1.46 13.57 -11.02
CA ARG A 143 -0.70 14.73 -11.44
C ARG A 143 0.69 14.32 -11.94
N PRO A 144 1.22 14.96 -12.96
CA PRO A 144 2.61 14.76 -13.35
C PRO A 144 3.55 15.14 -12.19
N ILE A 145 4.64 14.39 -12.02
CA ILE A 145 5.71 14.82 -11.09
C ILE A 145 6.34 16.10 -11.63
N SER A 146 6.60 17.04 -10.73
CA SER A 146 7.29 18.28 -11.06
C SER A 146 8.76 18.01 -11.45
N GLU A 147 9.40 18.98 -12.08
CA GLU A 147 10.82 18.89 -12.41
C GLU A 147 11.68 18.72 -11.16
N ALA A 148 11.35 19.41 -10.06
CA ALA A 148 12.05 19.28 -8.79
C ALA A 148 11.90 17.87 -8.19
N GLU A 149 10.70 17.29 -8.21
CA GLU A 149 10.46 15.91 -7.76
C GLU A 149 11.23 14.91 -8.63
N ARG A 150 11.22 15.09 -9.94
CA ARG A 150 11.97 14.24 -10.87
C ARG A 150 13.47 14.30 -10.58
N ALA A 151 14.01 15.49 -10.32
CA ALA A 151 15.42 15.68 -9.97
C ALA A 151 15.76 14.96 -8.65
N MET A 152 14.89 15.04 -7.63
CA MET A 152 15.09 14.32 -6.37
C MET A 152 15.06 12.80 -6.55
N VAL A 153 14.11 12.29 -7.34
CA VAL A 153 14.03 10.83 -7.64
C VAL A 153 15.28 10.37 -8.38
N ALA A 154 15.72 11.13 -9.39
CA ALA A 154 16.92 10.81 -10.16
C ALA A 154 18.18 10.81 -9.28
N GLU A 155 18.32 11.77 -8.38
CA GLU A 155 19.44 11.83 -7.44
C GLU A 155 19.40 10.65 -6.44
N GLY A 156 18.23 10.31 -5.92
CA GLY A 156 18.04 9.13 -5.08
C GLY A 156 18.38 7.83 -5.80
N ALA A 157 17.98 7.69 -7.07
CA ALA A 157 18.29 6.53 -7.89
C ALA A 157 19.79 6.37 -8.17
N LYS A 158 20.54 7.47 -8.28
CA LYS A 158 22.01 7.43 -8.46
C LYS A 158 22.76 6.94 -7.21
N ARG A 159 22.22 7.22 -6.02
CA ARG A 159 22.85 6.84 -4.73
C ARG A 159 22.63 5.38 -4.37
N ARG A 160 21.71 4.70 -5.03
CA ARG A 160 21.33 3.31 -4.76
C ARG A 160 21.74 2.42 -5.91
N SER A 161 22.32 1.27 -5.59
CA SER A 161 22.64 0.25 -6.60
C SER A 161 21.38 -0.46 -7.08
N GLU A 162 21.11 -0.41 -8.39
CA GLU A 162 20.02 -1.17 -9.01
C GLU A 162 20.16 -2.68 -8.73
N ALA A 163 21.39 -3.21 -8.82
CA ALA A 163 21.66 -4.61 -8.57
C ALA A 163 21.33 -5.00 -7.11
N ASN A 164 21.69 -4.14 -6.14
CA ASN A 164 21.36 -4.36 -4.74
C ASN A 164 19.86 -4.25 -4.48
N ALA A 165 19.17 -3.33 -5.15
CA ALA A 165 17.71 -3.22 -5.06
C ALA A 165 17.02 -4.46 -5.64
N LYS A 166 17.43 -4.96 -6.81
CA LYS A 166 16.93 -6.22 -7.37
C LYS A 166 17.17 -7.40 -6.43
N LYS A 167 18.34 -7.48 -5.84
CA LYS A 167 18.69 -8.52 -4.85
C LYS A 167 17.80 -8.41 -3.61
N GLN A 168 17.61 -7.22 -3.08
CA GLN A 168 16.79 -6.96 -1.88
C GLN A 168 15.33 -7.38 -2.08
N TYR A 169 14.77 -7.10 -3.25
CA TYR A 169 13.39 -7.45 -3.59
C TYR A 169 13.25 -8.84 -4.24
N SER A 170 14.36 -9.53 -4.49
CA SER A 170 14.39 -10.83 -5.19
C SER A 170 13.70 -10.80 -6.56
N VAL A 171 13.93 -9.73 -7.32
CA VAL A 171 13.37 -9.54 -8.67
C VAL A 171 14.45 -9.53 -9.74
N GLN A 172 14.11 -9.96 -10.95
CA GLN A 172 14.99 -9.93 -12.11
C GLN A 172 14.75 -8.69 -13.00
N HIS A 173 13.49 -8.28 -13.10
CA HIS A 173 13.02 -7.21 -13.95
C HIS A 173 12.20 -6.21 -13.15
N TRP A 174 12.22 -4.96 -13.56
CA TRP A 174 11.22 -3.98 -13.14
C TRP A 174 9.98 -4.11 -14.02
N ILE A 175 8.88 -3.53 -13.57
CA ILE A 175 7.63 -3.46 -14.34
C ILE A 175 7.91 -2.94 -15.76
N ASP A 176 7.35 -3.58 -16.79
CA ASP A 176 7.49 -3.23 -18.21
C ASP A 176 8.94 -3.08 -18.68
N ASP A 177 9.89 -3.78 -18.04
CA ASP A 177 11.33 -3.64 -18.28
C ASP A 177 11.85 -2.19 -18.24
N LEU A 178 11.20 -1.35 -17.45
CA LEU A 178 11.57 0.06 -17.34
C LEU A 178 13.00 0.22 -16.80
N PRO A 179 13.73 1.23 -17.28
CA PRO A 179 15.00 1.62 -16.69
C PRO A 179 14.82 1.98 -15.21
N TRP A 180 15.86 1.74 -14.39
CA TRP A 180 15.86 1.95 -12.94
C TRP A 180 15.28 3.30 -12.51
N GLN A 181 15.71 4.38 -13.19
CA GLN A 181 15.20 5.72 -12.89
C GLN A 181 13.68 5.80 -13.12
N ARG A 182 13.18 5.27 -14.24
CA ARG A 182 11.76 5.30 -14.59
C ARG A 182 10.92 4.46 -13.65
N ALA A 183 11.43 3.30 -13.20
CA ALA A 183 10.78 2.49 -12.20
C ALA A 183 10.63 3.24 -10.87
N ASN A 184 11.66 4.00 -10.44
CA ASN A 184 11.58 4.85 -9.25
C ASN A 184 10.60 6.04 -9.43
N GLU A 185 10.55 6.66 -10.62
CA GLU A 185 9.55 7.68 -10.92
C GLU A 185 8.13 7.11 -10.81
N GLY A 186 7.88 5.92 -11.37
CA GLY A 186 6.61 5.22 -11.27
C GLY A 186 6.24 4.90 -9.82
N LEU A 187 7.20 4.43 -9.03
CA LEU A 187 6.96 4.11 -7.61
C LEU A 187 6.38 5.30 -6.83
N VAL A 188 6.83 6.52 -7.10
CA VAL A 188 6.39 7.71 -6.37
C VAL A 188 5.18 8.41 -6.99
N SER A 189 4.87 8.17 -8.27
CA SER A 189 3.88 8.95 -9.01
C SER A 189 2.70 8.16 -9.54
N GLN A 190 2.85 6.85 -9.78
CA GLN A 190 1.78 6.09 -10.43
C GLN A 190 0.83 5.45 -9.41
N PRO A 191 -0.47 5.49 -9.68
CA PRO A 191 -1.45 4.71 -8.92
C PRO A 191 -1.30 3.24 -9.27
N THR A 192 -1.70 2.37 -8.35
CA THR A 192 -1.69 0.93 -8.56
C THR A 192 -2.95 0.29 -8.00
N VAL A 193 -3.40 -0.78 -8.62
CA VAL A 193 -4.39 -1.71 -8.07
C VAL A 193 -3.66 -2.98 -7.71
N ASN A 194 -3.72 -3.37 -6.44
CA ASN A 194 -3.06 -4.58 -5.97
C ASN A 194 -4.08 -5.56 -5.39
N ILE A 195 -3.95 -6.84 -5.73
CA ILE A 195 -4.76 -7.93 -5.16
C ILE A 195 -4.01 -8.50 -3.97
N GLN A 196 -4.44 -8.18 -2.75
CA GLN A 196 -3.82 -8.70 -1.51
C GLN A 196 -4.35 -10.08 -1.12
N GLY A 197 -5.51 -10.46 -1.62
CA GLY A 197 -6.08 -11.78 -1.38
C GLY A 197 -7.23 -12.08 -2.31
N LEU A 198 -7.29 -13.31 -2.79
CA LEU A 198 -8.37 -13.83 -3.63
C LEU A 198 -8.80 -15.18 -3.07
N VAL A 199 -10.08 -15.29 -2.70
CA VAL A 199 -10.65 -16.52 -2.15
C VAL A 199 -11.93 -16.86 -2.89
N GLY A 200 -12.03 -18.08 -3.39
CA GLY A 200 -13.21 -18.57 -4.07
C GLY A 200 -13.21 -20.09 -4.20
N GLY A 201 -14.39 -20.69 -4.23
CA GLY A 201 -14.51 -22.14 -4.24
C GLY A 201 -14.07 -22.80 -2.93
N TYR A 202 -13.68 -24.07 -3.02
CA TYR A 202 -13.21 -24.86 -1.89
C TYR A 202 -11.69 -24.81 -1.79
N THR A 203 -11.18 -24.42 -0.62
CA THR A 203 -9.73 -24.28 -0.33
C THR A 203 -9.22 -25.26 0.74
N GLY A 204 -10.01 -26.28 1.08
CA GLY A 204 -9.62 -27.31 2.04
C GLY A 204 -8.66 -28.38 1.46
N PRO A 205 -8.20 -29.32 2.30
CA PRO A 205 -7.10 -30.23 1.98
C PRO A 205 -7.42 -31.28 0.92
N VAL A 206 -8.68 -31.50 0.61
CA VAL A 206 -9.13 -32.46 -0.42
C VAL A 206 -9.90 -31.71 -1.49
N ALA A 207 -9.54 -31.90 -2.75
CA ALA A 207 -10.26 -31.29 -3.87
C ALA A 207 -11.76 -31.69 -3.81
N ARG A 208 -12.63 -30.70 -3.74
CA ARG A 208 -14.07 -30.89 -3.83
C ARG A 208 -14.61 -30.08 -4.98
N PRO A 209 -15.41 -30.67 -5.86
CA PRO A 209 -15.94 -30.00 -7.05
C PRO A 209 -17.14 -29.11 -6.68
N TYR A 210 -16.92 -28.06 -5.87
CA TYR A 210 -17.98 -27.12 -5.48
C TYR A 210 -17.74 -25.73 -6.07
N CYS A 211 -18.78 -25.13 -6.62
CA CYS A 211 -18.85 -23.69 -6.87
C CYS A 211 -19.33 -22.99 -5.60
N ARG A 212 -18.44 -22.31 -4.89
CA ARG A 212 -18.78 -21.46 -3.75
C ARG A 212 -18.80 -20.00 -4.13
N ILE A 213 -19.42 -19.19 -3.25
CA ILE A 213 -19.30 -17.73 -3.25
C ILE A 213 -17.82 -17.37 -3.33
N ALA A 214 -17.44 -16.66 -4.38
CA ALA A 214 -16.10 -16.10 -4.49
C ALA A 214 -16.03 -14.79 -3.71
N ARG A 215 -15.13 -14.72 -2.75
CA ARG A 215 -14.80 -13.51 -2.02
C ARG A 215 -13.39 -13.09 -2.36
N TRP A 216 -13.23 -11.84 -2.66
CA TRP A 216 -11.96 -11.20 -2.75
C TRP A 216 -11.78 -10.30 -1.52
N ARG A 217 -10.68 -10.45 -0.81
CA ARG A 217 -10.35 -9.62 0.35
C ARG A 217 -9.13 -8.77 0.03
N ARG A 218 -9.29 -7.47 0.22
CA ARG A 218 -8.31 -6.40 0.22
C ARG A 218 -7.61 -6.12 -1.11
N SER A 219 -7.91 -4.98 -1.68
CA SER A 219 -7.04 -4.28 -2.63
C SER A 219 -6.52 -3.02 -2.02
N THR A 220 -5.25 -2.77 -2.22
CA THR A 220 -4.67 -1.48 -1.93
C THR A 220 -4.70 -0.65 -3.20
N PHE A 221 -5.55 0.36 -3.24
CA PHE A 221 -5.50 1.38 -4.29
C PHE A 221 -4.51 2.44 -3.84
N GLY A 222 -3.33 2.47 -4.45
CA GLY A 222 -2.40 3.59 -4.24
C GLY A 222 -2.93 4.81 -5.00
N TRP A 223 -3.39 5.83 -4.30
CA TRP A 223 -3.75 7.13 -4.87
C TRP A 223 -2.67 8.15 -4.53
N CYS A 224 -2.23 8.89 -5.55
CA CYS A 224 -1.37 10.06 -5.34
C CYS A 224 -2.29 11.27 -5.29
N PRO A 225 -2.42 11.98 -4.15
CA PRO A 225 -3.21 13.20 -4.11
C PRO A 225 -2.61 14.28 -5.02
N ALA A 226 -3.49 15.11 -5.55
CA ALA A 226 -3.14 16.28 -6.34
C ALA A 226 -2.37 17.32 -5.52
#